data_b988a83029a49c61c157adddd5ce319a
#
_entry.id   b988a83029a49c61c157adddd5ce319a
#
_cell.length_a   1.000
_cell.length_b   1.000
_cell.length_c   1.000
_cell.angle_alpha   90.00
_cell.angle_beta   90.00
_cell.angle_gamma   90.00
#
_symmetry.space_group_name_H-M   'P 1'
#
loop_
_entity.id
_entity.type
_entity.pdbx_description
1 polymer ?
#
loop_
_entity_poly.entity_id
_entity_poly.type
_entity_poly.pdbx_seq_one_letter_code
_entity_poly.pdbx_strand_id
1 'polypeptide(L)'
;DLHGNDLEPAGQLDETHTALQDAARLQALIAEAQRLSGKAGDPKLAALIAHMEGLVKDGYAPVVFCRYVATAHYVAAELKKHFPKVLVDVVTGELSPEERRAKVEGMEEGEGAQGRILVATDCLSEGINLQHIFTAVVHYDLAWNPTRHEQREGRVDRFGQQAPEV
;
A
#
# COMPACT_ATOMS: atom_id res chain seq x y z
N ASP A 1 25.10 -53.07 42.30
CA ASP A 1 24.92 -51.61 42.38
C ASP A 1 25.39 -50.93 41.10
N LEU A 2 24.47 -50.76 40.20
CA LEU A 2 24.72 -50.09 38.93
C LEU A 2 24.01 -48.73 38.98
N HIS A 3 24.78 -47.67 39.16
CA HIS A 3 24.31 -46.31 38.96
C HIS A 3 24.17 -46.08 37.45
N GLY A 4 22.94 -46.06 36.96
CA GLY A 4 22.64 -45.56 35.64
C GLY A 4 22.84 -44.05 35.63
N ASN A 5 23.86 -43.59 34.92
CA ASN A 5 23.99 -42.21 34.55
C ASN A 5 23.02 -41.96 33.37
N ASP A 6 21.87 -41.40 33.66
CA ASP A 6 21.02 -40.83 32.63
C ASP A 6 21.73 -39.57 32.09
N LEU A 7 22.47 -39.78 31.00
CA LEU A 7 22.98 -38.67 30.17
C LEU A 7 21.81 -38.08 29.40
N GLU A 8 21.37 -36.91 29.79
CA GLU A 8 20.46 -36.14 28.90
C GLU A 8 21.15 -35.92 27.55
N PRO A 9 20.40 -36.08 26.45
CA PRO A 9 20.99 -35.92 25.11
C PRO A 9 21.37 -34.46 24.89
N ALA A 10 22.66 -34.21 24.71
CA ALA A 10 23.25 -32.89 24.46
C ALA A 10 22.66 -32.16 23.24
N GLY A 11 21.90 -32.86 22.36
CA GLY A 11 21.26 -32.27 21.18
C GLY A 11 20.07 -31.35 21.47
N GLN A 12 19.31 -31.58 22.56
CA GLN A 12 18.13 -30.76 22.86
C GLN A 12 18.48 -29.35 23.36
N LEU A 13 19.61 -29.16 24.04
CA LEU A 13 20.08 -27.86 24.50
C LEU A 13 20.59 -26.98 23.33
N ASP A 14 21.18 -27.59 22.32
CA ASP A 14 21.73 -26.88 21.17
C ASP A 14 20.61 -26.37 20.23
N GLU A 15 19.59 -27.18 19.98
CA GLU A 15 18.41 -26.79 19.19
C GLU A 15 17.61 -25.65 19.88
N THR A 16 17.44 -25.73 21.19
CA THR A 16 16.74 -24.68 21.95
C THR A 16 17.52 -23.39 21.96
N HIS A 17 18.85 -23.46 22.06
CA HIS A 17 19.71 -22.27 22.04
C HIS A 17 19.73 -21.61 20.67
N THR A 18 19.74 -22.40 19.60
CA THR A 18 19.65 -21.92 18.21
C THR A 18 18.29 -21.26 17.94
N ALA A 19 17.19 -21.89 18.38
CA ALA A 19 15.84 -21.33 18.24
C ALA A 19 15.68 -19.99 18.99
N LEU A 20 16.26 -19.84 20.18
CA LEU A 20 16.24 -18.59 20.93
C LEU A 20 17.08 -17.50 20.25
N GLN A 21 18.22 -17.85 19.68
CA GLN A 21 19.05 -16.91 18.90
C GLN A 21 18.33 -16.45 17.62
N ASP A 22 17.68 -17.36 16.91
CA ASP A 22 16.91 -17.04 15.71
C ASP A 22 15.70 -16.16 16.04
N ALA A 23 15.01 -16.43 17.15
CA ALA A 23 13.91 -15.59 17.62
C ALA A 23 14.38 -14.16 17.99
N ALA A 24 15.52 -14.02 18.68
CA ALA A 24 16.10 -12.73 19.00
C ALA A 24 16.52 -11.96 17.73
N ARG A 25 17.11 -12.65 16.77
CA ARG A 25 17.48 -12.08 15.47
C ARG A 25 16.26 -11.61 14.69
N LEU A 26 15.19 -12.41 14.66
CA LEU A 26 13.93 -12.02 14.02
C LEU A 26 13.32 -10.80 14.68
N GLN A 27 13.30 -10.73 16.01
CA GLN A 27 12.81 -9.56 16.74
C GLN A 27 13.62 -8.30 16.43
N ALA A 28 14.95 -8.41 16.32
CA ALA A 28 15.81 -7.29 15.93
C ALA A 28 15.51 -6.80 14.51
N LEU A 29 15.28 -7.71 13.57
CA LEU A 29 14.89 -7.36 12.19
C LEU A 29 13.50 -6.70 12.13
N ILE A 30 12.55 -7.18 12.92
CA ILE A 30 11.21 -6.56 13.03
C ILE A 30 11.34 -5.14 13.59
N ALA A 31 12.11 -4.95 14.65
CA ALA A 31 12.32 -3.62 15.25
C ALA A 31 12.99 -2.65 14.24
N GLU A 32 13.97 -3.12 13.49
CA GLU A 32 14.61 -2.33 12.44
C GLU A 32 13.63 -1.98 11.31
N ALA A 33 12.83 -2.93 10.84
CA ALA A 33 11.80 -2.69 9.83
C ALA A 33 10.77 -1.66 10.32
N GLN A 34 10.35 -1.74 11.59
CA GLN A 34 9.45 -0.76 12.19
C GLN A 34 10.08 0.64 12.27
N ARG A 35 11.37 0.73 12.58
CA ARG A 35 12.11 2.00 12.60
C ARG A 35 12.20 2.65 11.22
N LEU A 36 12.27 1.84 10.17
CA LEU A 36 12.33 2.28 8.77
C LEU A 36 10.94 2.55 8.16
N SER A 37 9.86 2.34 8.91
CA SER A 37 8.51 2.58 8.44
C SER A 37 8.00 4.00 8.76
N GLY A 38 6.93 4.42 8.07
CA GLY A 38 6.30 5.73 8.23
C GLY A 38 7.08 6.87 7.60
N LYS A 39 6.51 8.08 7.63
CA LYS A 39 7.07 9.28 6.95
C LYS A 39 8.51 9.60 7.38
N ALA A 40 8.87 9.33 8.64
CA ALA A 40 10.20 9.65 9.15
C ALA A 40 11.27 8.61 8.77
N GLY A 41 10.89 7.35 8.59
CA GLY A 41 11.81 6.25 8.31
C GLY A 41 11.87 5.83 6.84
N ASP A 42 10.83 6.13 6.06
CA ASP A 42 10.68 5.76 4.66
C ASP A 42 10.77 6.99 3.74
N PRO A 43 11.94 7.25 3.11
CA PRO A 43 12.10 8.41 2.24
C PRO A 43 11.21 8.36 0.99
N LYS A 44 10.86 7.17 0.48
CA LYS A 44 9.96 7.01 -0.66
C LYS A 44 8.54 7.41 -0.28
N LEU A 45 8.07 6.99 0.88
CA LEU A 45 6.78 7.41 1.42
C LEU A 45 6.76 8.91 1.71
N ALA A 46 7.84 9.47 2.27
CA ALA A 46 7.93 10.91 2.52
C ALA A 46 7.84 11.73 1.23
N ALA A 47 8.51 11.29 0.17
CA ALA A 47 8.41 11.92 -1.15
C ALA A 47 6.99 11.80 -1.75
N LEU A 48 6.35 10.63 -1.62
CA LEU A 48 4.95 10.47 -2.02
C LEU A 48 4.05 11.46 -1.29
N ILE A 49 4.14 11.53 0.04
CA ILE A 49 3.29 12.43 0.84
C ILE A 49 3.46 13.89 0.40
N ALA A 50 4.70 14.36 0.21
CA ALA A 50 4.96 15.72 -0.25
C ALA A 50 4.36 16.00 -1.64
N HIS A 51 4.43 15.03 -2.56
CA HIS A 51 3.81 15.14 -3.87
C HIS A 51 2.28 15.17 -3.78
N MET A 52 1.70 14.30 -2.94
CA MET A 52 0.25 14.25 -2.72
C MET A 52 -0.29 15.52 -2.08
N GLU A 53 0.47 16.19 -1.18
CA GLU A 53 0.12 17.48 -0.61
C GLU A 53 -0.09 18.53 -1.72
N GLY A 54 0.78 18.56 -2.74
CA GLY A 54 0.64 19.42 -3.91
C GLY A 54 -0.62 19.10 -4.71
N LEU A 55 -0.78 17.85 -5.13
CA LEU A 55 -1.93 17.43 -5.94
C LEU A 55 -3.28 17.71 -5.26
N VAL A 56 -3.42 17.35 -3.99
CA VAL A 56 -4.66 17.59 -3.23
C VAL A 56 -4.94 19.07 -3.05
N LYS A 57 -3.90 19.89 -2.79
CA LYS A 57 -4.02 21.36 -2.69
C LYS A 57 -4.49 21.99 -3.99
N ASP A 58 -4.01 21.46 -5.11
CA ASP A 58 -4.37 21.95 -6.46
C ASP A 58 -5.73 21.39 -6.95
N GLY A 59 -6.41 20.59 -6.10
CA GLY A 59 -7.76 20.07 -6.35
C GLY A 59 -7.80 18.77 -7.13
N TYR A 60 -6.66 18.10 -7.34
CA TYR A 60 -6.63 16.78 -7.97
C TYR A 60 -7.10 15.68 -7.02
N ALA A 61 -7.69 14.65 -7.62
CA ALA A 61 -8.06 13.40 -6.96
C ALA A 61 -7.18 12.27 -7.53
N PRO A 62 -6.03 11.95 -6.90
CA PRO A 62 -5.09 11.01 -7.46
C PRO A 62 -5.42 9.54 -7.17
N VAL A 63 -5.02 8.67 -8.12
CA VAL A 63 -4.89 7.22 -7.92
C VAL A 63 -3.41 6.87 -7.78
N VAL A 64 -3.03 6.25 -6.66
CA VAL A 64 -1.67 5.79 -6.38
C VAL A 64 -1.55 4.31 -6.69
N PHE A 65 -0.77 3.95 -7.70
CA PHE A 65 -0.55 2.56 -8.08
C PHE A 65 0.65 1.93 -7.39
N CYS A 66 0.40 0.86 -6.65
CA CYS A 66 1.39 0.01 -6.01
C CYS A 66 1.47 -1.36 -6.70
N ARG A 67 2.65 -1.98 -6.68
CA ARG A 67 2.83 -3.32 -7.25
C ARG A 67 2.28 -4.42 -6.34
N TYR A 68 2.50 -4.30 -5.03
CA TYR A 68 2.19 -5.33 -4.05
C TYR A 68 1.03 -4.93 -3.15
N VAL A 69 0.21 -5.90 -2.77
CA VAL A 69 -0.95 -5.72 -1.88
C VAL A 69 -0.53 -5.15 -0.53
N ALA A 70 0.51 -5.71 0.10
CA ALA A 70 1.01 -5.22 1.39
C ALA A 70 1.51 -3.77 1.31
N THR A 71 2.16 -3.39 0.20
CA THR A 71 2.59 -2.00 -0.05
C THR A 71 1.39 -1.08 -0.20
N ALA A 72 0.35 -1.50 -0.92
CA ALA A 72 -0.86 -0.69 -1.08
C ALA A 72 -1.56 -0.43 0.26
N HIS A 73 -1.69 -1.43 1.10
CA HIS A 73 -2.25 -1.28 2.46
C HIS A 73 -1.40 -0.36 3.34
N TYR A 74 -0.07 -0.52 3.32
CA TYR A 74 0.86 0.33 4.05
C TYR A 74 0.74 1.79 3.61
N VAL A 75 0.82 2.06 2.32
CA VAL A 75 0.72 3.41 1.76
C VAL A 75 -0.64 4.04 2.10
N ALA A 76 -1.75 3.31 1.94
CA ALA A 76 -3.08 3.81 2.28
C ALA A 76 -3.21 4.16 3.77
N ALA A 77 -2.67 3.31 4.66
CA ALA A 77 -2.69 3.56 6.10
C ALA A 77 -1.91 4.83 6.47
N GLU A 78 -0.74 5.04 5.88
CA GLU A 78 0.08 6.23 6.13
C GLU A 78 -0.54 7.50 5.54
N LEU A 79 -1.13 7.42 4.34
CA LEU A 79 -1.86 8.54 3.74
C LEU A 79 -3.10 8.92 4.56
N LYS A 80 -3.86 7.95 5.09
CA LYS A 80 -4.98 8.21 6.02
C LYS A 80 -4.57 9.00 7.25
N LYS A 81 -3.42 8.66 7.83
CA LYS A 81 -2.89 9.39 9.00
C LYS A 81 -2.49 10.82 8.66
N HIS A 82 -1.92 11.02 7.47
CA HIS A 82 -1.41 12.31 7.04
C HIS A 82 -2.51 13.25 6.53
N PHE A 83 -3.54 12.71 5.90
CA PHE A 83 -4.66 13.44 5.29
C PHE A 83 -6.00 13.15 5.99
N PRO A 84 -6.21 13.58 7.24
CA PRO A 84 -7.41 13.20 8.02
C PRO A 84 -8.72 13.78 7.48
N LYS A 85 -8.65 14.76 6.57
CA LYS A 85 -9.82 15.40 5.93
C LYS A 85 -10.04 14.94 4.49
N VAL A 86 -9.16 14.09 3.96
CA VAL A 86 -9.23 13.52 2.62
C VAL A 86 -9.76 12.11 2.71
N LEU A 87 -10.67 11.74 1.83
CA LEU A 87 -11.14 10.36 1.74
C LEU A 87 -10.05 9.49 1.08
N VAL A 88 -9.43 8.62 1.86
CA VAL A 88 -8.40 7.69 1.36
C VAL A 88 -8.94 6.27 1.45
N ASP A 89 -8.92 5.53 0.35
CA ASP A 89 -9.26 4.10 0.36
C ASP A 89 -8.27 3.26 -0.45
N VAL A 90 -8.36 1.93 -0.32
CA VAL A 90 -7.47 0.98 -0.96
C VAL A 90 -8.26 -0.10 -1.68
N VAL A 91 -7.85 -0.38 -2.94
CA VAL A 91 -8.44 -1.43 -3.77
C VAL A 91 -7.33 -2.35 -4.26
N THR A 92 -7.41 -3.63 -3.87
CA THR A 92 -6.41 -4.64 -4.18
C THR A 92 -7.04 -5.88 -4.80
N GLY A 93 -6.19 -6.80 -5.29
CA GLY A 93 -6.61 -8.08 -5.85
C GLY A 93 -7.29 -9.03 -4.85
N GLU A 94 -7.27 -8.72 -3.55
CA GLU A 94 -7.96 -9.50 -2.51
C GLU A 94 -9.49 -9.32 -2.56
N LEU A 95 -9.95 -8.20 -3.10
CA LEU A 95 -11.38 -7.90 -3.24
C LEU A 95 -11.96 -8.54 -4.50
N SER A 96 -13.21 -8.97 -4.44
CA SER A 96 -13.98 -9.36 -5.62
C SER A 96 -14.21 -8.17 -6.57
N PRO A 97 -14.54 -8.41 -7.85
CA PRO A 97 -14.84 -7.33 -8.80
C PRO A 97 -15.99 -6.42 -8.32
N GLU A 98 -17.00 -6.98 -7.69
CA GLU A 98 -18.15 -6.26 -7.14
C GLU A 98 -17.74 -5.36 -5.97
N GLU A 99 -16.93 -5.88 -5.04
CA GLU A 99 -16.43 -5.13 -3.90
C GLU A 99 -15.52 -3.96 -4.34
N ARG A 100 -14.66 -4.19 -5.35
CA ARG A 100 -13.82 -3.12 -5.91
C ARG A 100 -14.66 -2.00 -6.48
N ARG A 101 -15.70 -2.34 -7.24
CA ARG A 101 -16.63 -1.36 -7.83
C ARG A 101 -17.34 -0.59 -6.75
N ALA A 102 -17.94 -1.27 -5.77
CA ALA A 102 -18.64 -0.64 -4.67
C ALA A 102 -17.77 0.32 -3.87
N LYS A 103 -16.49 -0.03 -3.64
CA LYS A 103 -15.54 0.86 -2.97
C LYS A 103 -15.26 2.13 -3.78
N VAL A 104 -15.04 2.01 -5.08
CA VAL A 104 -14.76 3.16 -5.95
C VAL A 104 -15.99 4.06 -6.04
N GLU A 105 -17.19 3.49 -6.26
CA GLU A 105 -18.46 4.23 -6.29
C GLU A 105 -18.75 4.92 -4.95
N GLY A 106 -18.49 4.26 -3.83
CA GLY A 106 -18.62 4.85 -2.50
C GLY A 106 -17.69 6.05 -2.26
N MET A 107 -16.59 6.16 -2.97
CA MET A 107 -15.73 7.34 -2.92
C MET A 107 -16.32 8.54 -3.67
N GLU A 108 -17.20 8.33 -4.63
CA GLU A 108 -17.92 9.41 -5.32
C GLU A 108 -18.90 10.11 -4.37
N GLU A 109 -19.59 9.32 -3.54
CA GLU A 109 -20.63 9.79 -2.61
C GLU A 109 -20.08 10.43 -1.32
N GLY A 110 -18.76 10.41 -1.10
CA GLY A 110 -18.09 10.87 0.12
C GLY A 110 -18.35 12.37 0.40
N GLU A 111 -19.46 12.68 1.08
CA GLU A 111 -19.83 14.04 1.47
C GLU A 111 -18.84 14.61 2.49
N GLY A 112 -18.45 15.87 2.31
CA GLY A 112 -17.63 16.64 3.26
C GLY A 112 -16.12 16.36 3.22
N ALA A 113 -15.63 15.46 2.37
CA ALA A 113 -14.20 15.26 2.18
C ALA A 113 -13.58 16.42 1.37
N GLN A 114 -12.40 16.88 1.79
CA GLN A 114 -11.64 17.94 1.10
C GLN A 114 -10.87 17.43 -0.13
N GLY A 115 -11.04 16.19 -0.50
CA GLY A 115 -10.40 15.52 -1.62
C GLY A 115 -10.52 14.01 -1.51
N ARG A 116 -10.00 13.30 -2.52
CA ARG A 116 -10.01 11.84 -2.60
C ARG A 116 -8.66 11.32 -3.03
N ILE A 117 -8.23 10.22 -2.45
CA ILE A 117 -7.02 9.48 -2.82
C ILE A 117 -7.39 8.00 -2.86
N LEU A 118 -7.20 7.34 -4.01
CA LEU A 118 -7.31 5.91 -4.12
C LEU A 118 -5.92 5.29 -4.18
N VAL A 119 -5.65 4.30 -3.34
CA VAL A 119 -4.46 3.47 -3.48
C VAL A 119 -4.86 2.13 -4.09
N ALA A 120 -4.18 1.70 -5.14
CA ALA A 120 -4.58 0.51 -5.86
C ALA A 120 -3.40 -0.35 -6.31
N THR A 121 -3.66 -1.63 -6.50
CA THR A 121 -2.79 -2.51 -7.30
C THR A 121 -3.31 -2.61 -8.73
N ASP A 122 -2.58 -3.32 -9.61
CA ASP A 122 -2.98 -3.52 -11.03
C ASP A 122 -4.28 -4.34 -11.21
N CYS A 123 -5.01 -4.58 -10.13
CA CYS A 123 -6.28 -5.32 -10.14
C CYS A 123 -7.50 -4.48 -10.57
N LEU A 124 -7.34 -3.17 -10.75
CA LEU A 124 -8.40 -2.32 -11.31
C LEU A 124 -8.63 -2.71 -12.78
N SER A 125 -9.29 -3.84 -12.92
CA SER A 125 -9.63 -4.46 -14.20
C SER A 125 -10.77 -3.73 -14.90
N GLU A 126 -11.07 -4.15 -16.11
CA GLU A 126 -12.13 -3.64 -16.99
C GLU A 126 -13.47 -3.47 -16.24
N GLY A 127 -14.15 -2.35 -16.48
CA GLY A 127 -15.50 -2.09 -15.97
C GLY A 127 -15.61 -1.14 -14.79
N ILE A 128 -14.51 -0.63 -14.23
CA ILE A 128 -14.53 0.43 -13.23
C ILE A 128 -14.15 1.75 -13.89
N ASN A 129 -15.04 2.73 -13.81
CA ASN A 129 -14.84 4.06 -14.38
C ASN A 129 -14.14 4.96 -13.37
N LEU A 130 -12.83 5.11 -13.46
CA LEU A 130 -12.05 5.98 -12.59
C LEU A 130 -12.09 7.43 -13.02
N GLN A 131 -12.21 7.71 -14.33
CA GLN A 131 -12.12 9.04 -14.94
C GLN A 131 -13.19 10.04 -14.47
N HIS A 132 -14.28 9.58 -13.88
CA HIS A 132 -15.32 10.48 -13.34
C HIS A 132 -15.01 10.98 -11.92
N ILE A 133 -14.15 10.27 -11.20
CA ILE A 133 -13.86 10.53 -9.79
C ILE A 133 -12.43 11.00 -9.60
N PHE A 134 -11.49 10.42 -10.36
CA PHE A 134 -10.06 10.65 -10.21
C PHE A 134 -9.49 11.40 -11.41
N THR A 135 -8.51 12.27 -11.14
CA THR A 135 -7.99 13.24 -12.10
C THR A 135 -6.46 13.25 -12.17
N ALA A 136 -5.78 12.36 -11.48
CA ALA A 136 -4.33 12.20 -11.55
C ALA A 136 -3.91 10.75 -11.30
N VAL A 137 -2.78 10.36 -11.87
CA VAL A 137 -2.15 9.05 -11.68
C VAL A 137 -0.77 9.20 -11.05
N VAL A 138 -0.50 8.45 -10.00
CA VAL A 138 0.79 8.41 -9.33
C VAL A 138 1.32 6.98 -9.32
N HIS A 139 2.47 6.75 -9.91
CA HIS A 139 3.16 5.46 -9.88
C HIS A 139 4.07 5.37 -8.65
N TYR A 140 3.58 4.79 -7.56
CA TYR A 140 4.44 4.51 -6.39
C TYR A 140 5.50 3.47 -6.72
N ASP A 141 5.10 2.40 -7.42
CA ASP A 141 6.00 1.39 -7.95
C ASP A 141 5.99 1.40 -9.47
N LEU A 142 7.16 1.59 -10.07
CA LEU A 142 7.33 1.49 -11.51
C LEU A 142 7.20 0.04 -11.96
N ALA A 143 6.40 -0.18 -12.99
CA ALA A 143 6.32 -1.46 -13.65
C ALA A 143 7.50 -1.61 -14.62
N TRP A 144 8.08 -2.81 -14.69
CA TRP A 144 9.16 -3.12 -15.63
C TRP A 144 8.71 -3.06 -17.08
N ASN A 145 7.43 -3.36 -17.34
CA ASN A 145 6.82 -3.25 -18.67
C ASN A 145 6.16 -1.86 -18.83
N PRO A 146 6.62 -1.01 -19.77
CA PRO A 146 6.07 0.33 -19.99
C PRO A 146 4.57 0.32 -20.35
N THR A 147 4.06 -0.69 -21.05
CA THR A 147 2.64 -0.84 -21.37
C THR A 147 1.74 -0.83 -20.12
N ARG A 148 2.26 -1.27 -18.97
CA ARG A 148 1.50 -1.20 -17.71
C ARG A 148 1.27 0.24 -17.23
N HIS A 149 2.21 1.15 -17.48
CA HIS A 149 2.04 2.56 -17.17
C HIS A 149 0.91 3.16 -18.02
N GLU A 150 0.95 2.93 -19.32
CA GLU A 150 -0.11 3.35 -20.25
C GLU A 150 -1.48 2.77 -19.85
N GLN A 151 -1.52 1.50 -19.42
CA GLN A 151 -2.76 0.88 -18.93
C GLN A 151 -3.28 1.52 -17.64
N ARG A 152 -2.40 1.90 -16.70
CA ARG A 152 -2.79 2.60 -15.47
C ARG A 152 -3.30 4.00 -15.78
N GLU A 153 -2.56 4.75 -16.59
CA GLU A 153 -2.92 6.10 -17.04
C GLU A 153 -4.25 6.08 -17.80
N GLY A 154 -4.43 5.18 -18.74
CA GLY A 154 -5.68 5.01 -19.51
C GLY A 154 -6.91 4.59 -18.69
N ARG A 155 -6.77 4.36 -17.38
CA ARG A 155 -7.90 4.18 -16.44
C ARG A 155 -8.48 5.51 -15.97
N VAL A 156 -7.66 6.53 -15.91
CA VAL A 156 -8.02 7.89 -15.47
C VAL A 156 -8.06 8.84 -16.66
N ASP A 157 -7.04 8.82 -17.52
CA ASP A 157 -7.02 9.58 -18.78
C ASP A 157 -7.82 8.86 -19.85
N ARG A 158 -9.09 9.17 -19.93
CA ARG A 158 -10.04 8.52 -20.82
C ARG A 158 -11.12 9.50 -21.27
N PHE A 159 -11.82 9.15 -22.36
CA PHE A 159 -12.97 9.93 -22.84
C PHE A 159 -13.97 10.22 -21.70
N GLY A 160 -14.24 11.50 -21.47
CA GLY A 160 -15.09 11.98 -20.36
C GLY A 160 -14.29 12.52 -19.18
N GLN A 161 -12.95 12.47 -19.19
CA GLN A 161 -12.11 13.16 -18.21
C GLN A 161 -12.30 14.67 -18.33
N GLN A 162 -12.53 15.34 -17.18
CA GLN A 162 -12.76 16.78 -17.13
C GLN A 162 -11.47 17.57 -16.82
N ALA A 163 -10.46 16.91 -16.27
CA ALA A 163 -9.18 17.54 -16.04
C ALA A 163 -8.44 17.75 -17.38
N PRO A 164 -7.82 18.92 -17.59
CA PRO A 164 -7.07 19.18 -18.83
C PRO A 164 -5.78 18.38 -18.94
N GLU A 165 -5.23 17.94 -17.82
CA GLU A 165 -4.06 17.05 -17.69
C GLU A 165 -4.30 16.07 -16.53
N VAL A 166 -3.80 14.84 -16.67
CA VAL A 166 -3.96 13.76 -15.68
C VAL A 166 -2.61 13.40 -15.06
#